data_bc12b8633684c990bd4cf016537aeba0
#
_entry.id   bc12b8633684c990bd4cf016537aeba0
#
_cell.length_a   1.000
_cell.length_b   1.000
_cell.length_c   1.000
_cell.angle_alpha   90.00
_cell.angle_beta   90.00
_cell.angle_gamma   90.00
#
_symmetry.space_group_name_H-M   'P 1'
#
loop_
_entity.id
_entity.type
_entity.pdbx_description
1 polymer ?
#
loop_
_entity_poly.entity_id
_entity_poly.type
_entity_poly.pdbx_seq_one_letter_code
_entity_poly.pdbx_strand_id
1 'polypeptide(L)'
;MADDFLRETTDKLELLPFSELDTWPEWPEKPDFEIDAPEILGKYTFGVMKDTQRDLSIRIAVQRYRPYMLGVGEMTADGFFAYPDGSRKRFTQKDIWEVT
;
A
#
# COMPACT_ATOMS: atom_id res chain seq x y z
N MET A 1 -9.48 -5.13 13.15
CA MET A 1 -9.64 -6.11 12.03
C MET A 1 -9.15 -5.56 10.71
N ALA A 2 -9.73 -4.49 10.19
CA ALA A 2 -9.27 -3.96 8.90
C ALA A 2 -7.83 -3.43 8.96
N ASP A 3 -7.42 -2.84 10.07
CA ASP A 3 -6.04 -2.36 10.24
C ASP A 3 -5.04 -3.52 10.37
N ASP A 4 -5.43 -4.63 10.99
CA ASP A 4 -4.60 -5.83 11.06
C ASP A 4 -4.42 -6.44 9.66
N PHE A 5 -5.49 -6.49 8.87
CA PHE A 5 -5.43 -6.97 7.49
C PHE A 5 -4.53 -6.07 6.63
N LEU A 6 -4.62 -4.76 6.80
CA LEU A 6 -3.79 -3.78 6.12
C LEU A 6 -2.31 -4.02 6.42
N ARG A 7 -1.96 -4.21 7.69
CA ARG A 7 -0.59 -4.49 8.13
C ARG A 7 -0.09 -5.83 7.60
N GLU A 8 -0.90 -6.88 7.68
CA GLU A 8 -0.53 -8.20 7.16
C GLU A 8 -0.28 -8.19 5.67
N THR A 9 -1.09 -7.47 4.91
CA THR A 9 -0.91 -7.31 3.46
C THR A 9 0.40 -6.59 3.18
N THR A 10 0.70 -5.53 3.91
CA THR A 10 1.95 -4.78 3.79
C THR A 10 3.15 -5.68 4.13
N ASP A 11 3.05 -6.49 5.17
CA ASP A 11 4.10 -7.43 5.56
C ASP A 11 4.42 -8.43 4.43
N LYS A 12 3.40 -8.92 3.75
CA LYS A 12 3.57 -9.83 2.60
C LYS A 12 4.29 -9.14 1.44
N LEU A 13 3.91 -7.90 1.13
CA LEU A 13 4.53 -7.14 0.05
C LEU A 13 5.98 -6.80 0.36
N GLU A 14 6.29 -6.55 1.63
CA GLU A 14 7.65 -6.24 2.07
C GLU A 14 8.62 -7.41 1.86
N LEU A 15 8.12 -8.63 1.76
CA LEU A 15 8.92 -9.82 1.48
C LEU A 15 9.27 -9.97 0.00
N LEU A 16 8.64 -9.23 -0.90
CA LEU A 16 8.93 -9.31 -2.32
C LEU A 16 10.29 -8.66 -2.63
N PRO A 17 11.08 -9.23 -3.54
CA PRO A 17 12.37 -8.65 -3.92
C PRO A 17 12.17 -7.28 -4.60
N PHE A 18 13.16 -6.39 -4.42
CA PHE A 18 13.16 -5.08 -5.05
C PHE A 18 12.97 -5.19 -6.57
N SER A 19 13.62 -6.17 -7.20
CA SER A 19 13.54 -6.38 -8.65
C SER A 19 12.11 -6.65 -9.13
N GLU A 20 11.29 -7.31 -8.32
CA GLU A 20 9.89 -7.54 -8.66
C GLU A 20 9.06 -6.26 -8.49
N LEU A 21 9.25 -5.55 -7.40
CA LEU A 21 8.56 -4.28 -7.16
C LEU A 21 8.89 -3.24 -8.23
N ASP A 22 10.14 -3.25 -8.73
CA ASP A 22 10.61 -2.35 -9.76
C ASP A 22 9.90 -2.55 -11.11
N THR A 23 9.37 -3.74 -11.35
CA THR A 23 8.61 -4.07 -12.57
C THR A 23 7.16 -3.64 -12.52
N TRP A 24 6.66 -3.28 -11.35
CA TRP A 24 5.26 -2.89 -11.19
C TRP A 24 5.00 -1.53 -11.86
N PRO A 25 3.78 -1.32 -12.40
CA PRO A 25 3.45 -0.03 -13.01
C PRO A 25 3.45 1.09 -11.98
N GLU A 26 3.88 2.27 -12.43
CA GLU A 26 3.86 3.48 -11.62
C GLU A 26 2.45 4.04 -11.49
N TRP A 27 2.12 4.57 -10.30
CA TRP A 27 0.88 5.31 -10.11
C TRP A 27 0.76 6.40 -11.22
N PRO A 28 -0.42 6.62 -11.83
CA PRO A 28 -1.75 6.17 -11.37
C PRO A 28 -2.18 4.78 -11.83
N GLU A 29 -1.38 4.05 -12.54
CA GLU A 29 -1.70 2.66 -12.88
C GLU A 29 -1.58 1.78 -11.64
N LYS A 30 -2.38 0.72 -11.58
CA LYS A 30 -2.36 -0.19 -10.44
C LYS A 30 -1.49 -1.40 -10.74
N PRO A 31 -0.67 -1.84 -9.79
CA PRO A 31 0.03 -3.12 -9.92
C PRO A 31 -0.95 -4.29 -10.06
N ASP A 32 -0.51 -5.32 -10.76
CA ASP A 32 -1.25 -6.58 -10.89
C ASP A 32 -1.07 -7.41 -9.61
N PHE A 33 -1.68 -6.95 -8.54
CA PHE A 33 -1.66 -7.61 -7.25
C PHE A 33 -3.07 -7.63 -6.68
N GLU A 34 -3.61 -8.83 -6.52
CA GLU A 34 -4.93 -9.00 -5.94
C GLU A 34 -4.85 -9.00 -4.41
N ILE A 35 -5.70 -8.21 -3.80
CA ILE A 35 -5.88 -8.21 -2.36
C ILE A 35 -7.10 -9.07 -2.05
N ASP A 36 -6.87 -10.24 -1.49
CA ASP A 36 -7.90 -11.17 -1.09
C ASP A 36 -8.39 -10.83 0.32
N ALA A 37 -9.27 -9.84 0.40
CA ALA A 37 -9.82 -9.38 1.66
C ALA A 37 -10.93 -10.30 2.17
N PRO A 38 -10.98 -10.61 3.48
CA PRO A 38 -12.07 -11.39 4.06
C PRO A 38 -13.43 -10.71 3.85
N GLU A 39 -14.48 -11.50 3.63
CA GLU A 39 -15.85 -11.00 3.44
C GLU A 39 -16.33 -10.09 4.58
N ILE A 40 -15.89 -10.37 5.79
CA ILE A 40 -16.22 -9.56 6.97
C ILE A 40 -15.75 -8.10 6.82
N LEU A 41 -14.81 -7.87 5.92
CA LEU A 41 -14.30 -6.54 5.59
C LEU A 41 -14.94 -5.95 4.33
N GLY A 42 -16.08 -6.45 3.91
CA GLY A 42 -16.75 -6.04 2.66
C GLY A 42 -17.13 -4.57 2.56
N LYS A 43 -17.13 -3.83 3.69
CA LYS A 43 -17.36 -2.38 3.71
C LYS A 43 -16.12 -1.56 3.35
N TYR A 44 -14.98 -2.23 3.19
CA TYR A 44 -13.71 -1.57 2.92
C TYR A 44 -13.26 -1.87 1.51
N THR A 45 -12.65 -0.89 0.88
CA THR A 45 -11.94 -1.06 -0.39
C THR A 45 -10.44 -0.98 -0.13
N PHE A 46 -9.70 -1.93 -0.67
CA PHE A 46 -8.24 -1.99 -0.54
C PHE A 46 -7.60 -1.78 -1.90
N GLY A 47 -6.50 -1.07 -1.93
CA GLY A 47 -5.72 -0.85 -3.13
C GLY A 47 -4.23 -0.79 -2.84
N VAL A 48 -3.43 -1.05 -3.86
CA VAL A 48 -1.97 -0.95 -3.80
C VAL A 48 -1.52 0.13 -4.76
N MET A 49 -0.57 0.95 -4.33
CA MET A 49 0.03 1.99 -5.14
C MET A 49 1.55 1.85 -5.11
N LYS A 50 2.18 1.98 -6.26
CA LYS A 50 3.64 1.98 -6.38
C LYS A 50 4.09 3.30 -6.99
N ASP A 51 5.13 3.90 -6.40
CA ASP A 51 5.75 5.11 -6.94
C ASP A 51 7.25 5.13 -6.69
N THR A 52 8.02 5.45 -7.73
CA THR A 52 9.48 5.56 -7.65
C THR A 52 9.85 6.97 -7.19
N GLN A 53 10.64 7.06 -6.12
CA GLN A 53 11.11 8.32 -5.56
C GLN A 53 12.36 8.82 -6.29
N ARG A 54 12.75 10.07 -6.04
CA ARG A 54 13.92 10.70 -6.67
C ARG A 54 15.23 9.98 -6.36
N ASP A 55 15.32 9.35 -5.19
CA ASP A 55 16.50 8.58 -4.76
C ASP A 55 16.50 7.15 -5.29
N LEU A 56 15.58 6.82 -6.20
CA LEU A 56 15.37 5.49 -6.77
C LEU A 56 14.80 4.45 -5.80
N SER A 57 14.41 4.86 -4.59
CA SER A 57 13.61 3.98 -3.73
C SER A 57 12.20 3.85 -4.29
N ILE A 58 11.54 2.75 -3.98
CA ILE A 58 10.17 2.48 -4.40
C ILE A 58 9.26 2.61 -3.20
N ARG A 59 8.27 3.49 -3.31
CA ARG A 59 7.23 3.62 -2.28
C ARG A 59 6.08 2.71 -2.65
N ILE A 60 5.76 1.76 -1.75
CA ILE A 60 4.60 0.88 -1.89
C ILE A 60 3.61 1.26 -0.80
N ALA A 61 2.41 1.64 -1.19
CA ALA A 61 1.34 1.96 -0.26
C ALA A 61 0.18 1.00 -0.44
N VAL A 62 -0.30 0.44 0.64
CA VAL A 62 -1.55 -0.33 0.70
C VAL A 62 -2.57 0.58 1.34
N GLN A 63 -3.59 0.95 0.59
CA GLN A 63 -4.60 1.90 1.02
C GLN A 63 -5.88 1.18 1.39
N ARG A 64 -6.53 1.64 2.45
CA ARG A 64 -7.84 1.18 2.87
C ARG A 64 -8.81 2.34 2.84
N TYR A 65 -9.92 2.18 2.15
CA TYR A 65 -10.97 3.18 2.07
C TYR A 65 -12.28 2.60 2.59
N ARG A 66 -12.93 3.32 3.47
CA ARG A 66 -14.25 2.99 3.98
C ARG A 66 -15.22 4.11 3.63
N PRO A 67 -16.14 3.89 2.67
CA PRO A 67 -17.16 4.89 2.39
C PRO A 67 -18.22 4.90 3.50
N TYR A 68 -18.67 6.06 3.89
CA TYR A 68 -19.79 6.21 4.81
C TYR A 68 -21.07 6.51 4.02
N MET A 69 -21.27 7.74 3.60
CA MET A 69 -22.41 8.13 2.77
C MET A 69 -22.16 9.51 2.13
N LEU A 70 -22.88 9.81 1.03
CA LEU A 70 -22.83 11.10 0.34
C LEU A 70 -21.42 11.53 -0.09
N GLY A 71 -20.59 10.56 -0.49
CA GLY A 71 -19.22 10.84 -0.93
C GLY A 71 -18.22 11.07 0.20
N VAL A 72 -18.63 10.94 1.45
CA VAL A 72 -17.75 11.04 2.61
C VAL A 72 -17.21 9.64 2.95
N GLY A 73 -15.96 9.57 3.30
CA GLY A 73 -15.33 8.31 3.70
C GLY A 73 -14.08 8.53 4.53
N GLU A 74 -13.51 7.44 5.00
CA GLU A 74 -12.27 7.40 5.74
C GLU A 74 -11.24 6.63 4.96
N MET A 75 -10.03 7.18 4.85
CA MET A 75 -8.91 6.55 4.17
C MET A 75 -7.72 6.45 5.11
N THR A 76 -7.09 5.30 5.13
CA THR A 76 -5.81 5.10 5.79
C THR A 76 -4.93 4.21 4.93
N ALA A 77 -3.68 4.10 5.29
CA ALA A 77 -2.71 3.32 4.54
C ALA A 77 -1.65 2.75 5.46
N ASP A 78 -0.99 1.72 4.98
CA ASP A 78 0.28 1.27 5.51
C ASP A 78 1.21 1.09 4.30
N GLY A 79 2.48 0.90 4.52
CA GLY A 79 3.40 0.72 3.42
C GLY A 79 4.84 0.78 3.84
N PHE A 80 5.71 0.83 2.83
CA PHE A 80 7.14 0.85 3.04
C PHE A 80 7.86 1.48 1.85
N PHE A 81 9.11 1.86 2.08
CA PHE A 81 10.04 2.21 1.03
C PHE A 81 10.99 1.03 0.82
N ALA A 82 11.16 0.61 -0.41
CA ALA A 82 12.11 -0.43 -0.81
C ALA A 82 13.30 0.21 -1.48
N TYR A 83 14.50 -0.12 -1.03
CA TYR A 83 15.73 0.44 -1.56
C TYR A 83 16.47 -0.56 -2.45
N PRO A 84 17.24 -0.08 -3.46
CA PRO A 84 17.95 -0.98 -4.39
C PRO A 84 18.92 -1.96 -3.72
N ASP A 85 19.42 -1.64 -2.53
CA ASP A 85 20.30 -2.52 -1.74
C ASP A 85 19.55 -3.65 -1.03
N GLY A 86 18.24 -3.70 -1.16
CA GLY A 86 17.38 -4.69 -0.51
C GLY A 86 16.81 -4.26 0.84
N SER A 87 17.22 -3.10 1.38
CA SER A 87 16.69 -2.62 2.66
C SER A 87 15.24 -2.13 2.52
N ARG A 88 14.53 -2.09 3.65
CA ARG A 88 13.13 -1.67 3.74
C ARG A 88 12.97 -0.69 4.89
N LYS A 89 12.09 0.28 4.71
CA LYS A 89 11.71 1.23 5.75
C LYS A 89 10.18 1.34 5.78
N ARG A 90 9.57 0.97 6.90
CA ARG A 90 8.11 1.08 7.06
C ARG A 90 7.69 2.55 7.15
N PHE A 91 6.46 2.83 6.78
CA PHE A 91 5.89 4.17 6.82
C PHE A 91 5.81 4.69 8.26
N THR A 92 6.13 5.98 8.40
CA THR A 92 5.81 6.76 9.59
C THR A 92 4.40 7.35 9.43
N GLN A 93 3.88 8.00 10.44
CA GLN A 93 2.59 8.69 10.38
C GLN A 93 2.57 9.74 9.26
N LYS A 94 3.66 10.44 9.08
CA LYS A 94 3.80 11.44 8.01
C LYS A 94 3.69 10.80 6.62
N ASP A 95 4.33 9.65 6.44
CA ASP A 95 4.31 8.92 5.17
C ASP A 95 2.88 8.44 4.84
N ILE A 96 2.14 7.99 5.84
CA ILE A 96 0.74 7.59 5.69
C ILE A 96 -0.10 8.77 5.20
N TRP A 97 0.10 9.94 5.75
CA TRP A 97 -0.64 11.15 5.38
C TRP A 97 -0.36 11.57 3.92
N GLU A 98 0.85 11.35 3.43
CA GLU A 98 1.22 11.69 2.05
C GLU A 98 0.50 10.80 1.01
N VAL A 99 0.06 9.61 1.38
CA VAL A 99 -0.63 8.66 0.49
C VAL A 99 -2.12 8.52 0.77
N THR A 100 -2.66 9.31 1.64
CA THR A 100 -4.08 9.37 1.95
C THR A 100 -4.63 10.78 1.74
#